data_0ed39d3a5c952860359a21a9f1815a73
#
_entry.id   0ed39d3a5c952860359a21a9f1815a73
#
_cell.length_a   1.000
_cell.length_b   1.000
_cell.length_c   1.000
_cell.angle_alpha   90.00
_cell.angle_beta   90.00
_cell.angle_gamma   90.00
#
_symmetry.space_group_name_H-M   'P 1'
#
loop_
_entity.id
_entity.type
_entity.pdbx_description
1 polymer ?
#
loop_
_entity_poly.entity_id
_entity_poly.type
_entity_poly.pdbx_seq_one_letter_code
_entity_poly.pdbx_strand_id
1 'polypeptide(L)'
;MIFYIADMHFGHENVLRFDDRPFSEIGQMDETLIQNWNARVADDDTVYVLGDAFWKNEESSVKILQQLNGHKHLIQGNHDRVKGKLRLYWESIAQYAEINDENRLVILSNYPMLFYKSQHHGAAMLYGHVHNSREWQLVEKWKREQWALGIPCRLINVGCMLDYMHYTPRTLTELLTAEAMPDMDLLARIEESAAQYESAKTRVYELCKQAVDEVLTGQLTDEAQIDRLLDRVIEFGDDARFRELSKQLCRHIYHHYPKLIGSFPSMFRALFEEKET
;
A
#
# COMPACT_ATOMS: atom_id res chain seq x y z
N MET A 1 5.88 11.40 -25.14
CA MET A 1 5.11 10.54 -24.17
C MET A 1 5.69 10.69 -22.77
N ILE A 2 4.98 10.16 -21.73
CA ILE A 2 5.52 10.13 -20.37
C ILE A 2 5.78 8.68 -19.97
N PHE A 3 6.96 8.41 -19.44
CA PHE A 3 7.40 7.10 -18.97
C PHE A 3 7.78 7.16 -17.50
N TYR A 4 7.74 6.01 -16.83
CA TYR A 4 8.03 5.83 -15.41
C TYR A 4 8.91 4.61 -15.17
N ILE A 5 9.86 4.73 -14.24
CA ILE A 5 10.75 3.66 -13.80
C ILE A 5 11.31 4.01 -12.42
N ALA A 6 11.69 3.02 -11.63
CA ALA A 6 12.35 3.19 -10.35
C ALA A 6 13.42 2.12 -10.12
N ASP A 7 14.23 2.30 -9.08
CA ASP A 7 15.12 1.31 -8.48
C ASP A 7 16.10 0.66 -9.47
N MET A 8 16.60 1.45 -10.41
CA MET A 8 17.56 0.97 -11.41
C MET A 8 18.88 0.56 -10.78
N HIS A 9 19.33 1.29 -9.75
CA HIS A 9 20.54 0.99 -8.99
C HIS A 9 21.77 0.77 -9.86
N PHE A 10 21.96 1.60 -10.89
CA PHE A 10 23.13 1.50 -11.78
C PHE A 10 24.44 1.35 -10.99
N GLY A 11 25.17 0.27 -11.27
CA GLY A 11 26.46 -0.03 -10.64
C GLY A 11 26.41 -0.62 -9.24
N HIS A 12 25.25 -1.04 -8.75
CA HIS A 12 25.09 -1.67 -7.45
C HIS A 12 25.16 -3.19 -7.56
N GLU A 13 26.34 -3.76 -7.44
CA GLU A 13 26.57 -5.19 -7.61
C GLU A 13 25.70 -6.07 -6.71
N ASN A 14 25.47 -5.66 -5.45
CA ASN A 14 24.70 -6.45 -4.52
C ASN A 14 23.20 -6.55 -4.87
N VAL A 15 22.66 -5.62 -5.65
CA VAL A 15 21.24 -5.65 -6.04
C VAL A 15 20.91 -6.86 -6.90
N LEU A 16 21.89 -7.43 -7.61
CA LEU A 16 21.71 -8.66 -8.39
C LEU A 16 21.24 -9.81 -7.51
N ARG A 17 21.76 -9.89 -6.26
CA ARG A 17 21.39 -10.94 -5.30
C ARG A 17 20.20 -10.57 -4.44
N PHE A 18 20.04 -9.29 -4.09
CA PHE A 18 18.94 -8.85 -3.21
C PHE A 18 17.58 -8.99 -3.86
N ASP A 19 17.52 -8.71 -5.17
CA ASP A 19 16.29 -8.73 -5.96
C ASP A 19 16.19 -9.97 -6.86
N ASP A 20 17.17 -10.86 -6.78
CA ASP A 20 17.30 -12.03 -7.67
C ASP A 20 17.26 -11.64 -9.17
N ARG A 21 17.99 -10.55 -9.53
CA ARG A 21 18.01 -10.03 -10.90
C ARG A 21 18.72 -10.99 -11.87
N PRO A 22 18.17 -11.23 -13.06
CA PRO A 22 18.66 -12.27 -13.98
C PRO A 22 19.91 -11.85 -14.79
N PHE A 23 20.91 -11.28 -14.11
CA PHE A 23 22.18 -10.85 -14.73
C PHE A 23 23.38 -11.50 -14.05
N SER A 24 24.38 -11.90 -14.85
CA SER A 24 25.60 -12.51 -14.33
C SER A 24 26.55 -11.51 -13.67
N GLU A 25 26.50 -10.24 -14.13
CA GLU A 25 27.35 -9.17 -13.66
C GLU A 25 26.64 -7.80 -13.80
N ILE A 26 27.11 -6.83 -13.02
CA ILE A 26 26.50 -5.50 -12.96
C ILE A 26 26.62 -4.73 -14.27
N GLY A 27 27.70 -4.94 -15.04
CA GLY A 27 27.87 -4.30 -16.34
C GLY A 27 26.78 -4.73 -17.34
N GLN A 28 26.44 -6.02 -17.36
CA GLN A 28 25.36 -6.55 -18.19
C GLN A 28 23.99 -5.92 -17.82
N MET A 29 23.72 -5.76 -16.53
CA MET A 29 22.49 -5.09 -16.06
C MET A 29 22.46 -3.63 -16.51
N ASP A 30 23.54 -2.89 -16.27
CA ASP A 30 23.68 -1.48 -16.64
C ASP A 30 23.45 -1.27 -18.14
N GLU A 31 24.10 -2.08 -18.98
CA GLU A 31 23.94 -2.04 -20.44
C GLU A 31 22.49 -2.38 -20.86
N THR A 32 21.89 -3.39 -20.28
CA THR A 32 20.50 -3.78 -20.58
C THR A 32 19.52 -2.65 -20.25
N LEU A 33 19.68 -2.01 -19.09
CA LEU A 33 18.85 -0.87 -18.68
C LEU A 33 18.98 0.30 -19.67
N ILE A 34 20.20 0.63 -20.12
CA ILE A 34 20.44 1.69 -21.11
C ILE A 34 19.81 1.33 -22.45
N GLN A 35 20.02 0.11 -22.94
CA GLN A 35 19.47 -0.35 -24.22
C GLN A 35 17.92 -0.34 -24.19
N ASN A 36 17.31 -0.89 -23.15
CA ASN A 36 15.87 -0.93 -23.00
C ASN A 36 15.26 0.47 -22.90
N TRP A 37 15.92 1.37 -22.15
CA TRP A 37 15.51 2.77 -22.06
C TRP A 37 15.50 3.42 -23.44
N ASN A 38 16.63 3.38 -24.16
CA ASN A 38 16.77 4.06 -25.45
C ASN A 38 15.96 3.41 -26.58
N ALA A 39 15.59 2.14 -26.44
CA ALA A 39 14.67 1.48 -27.38
C ALA A 39 13.22 1.99 -27.25
N ARG A 40 12.89 2.63 -26.13
CA ARG A 40 11.51 3.09 -25.84
C ARG A 40 11.36 4.60 -25.80
N VAL A 41 12.34 5.27 -25.26
CA VAL A 41 12.33 6.72 -24.99
C VAL A 41 13.01 7.47 -26.13
N ALA A 42 12.28 8.34 -26.78
CA ALA A 42 12.80 9.29 -27.75
C ALA A 42 13.31 10.57 -27.06
N ASP A 43 14.05 11.41 -27.80
CA ASP A 43 14.64 12.63 -27.25
C ASP A 43 13.59 13.63 -26.70
N ASP A 44 12.40 13.69 -27.31
CA ASP A 44 11.31 14.59 -26.89
C ASP A 44 10.36 13.96 -25.84
N ASP A 45 10.64 12.74 -25.39
CA ASP A 45 9.84 12.07 -24.36
C ASP A 45 10.25 12.51 -22.96
N THR A 46 9.33 12.39 -22.02
CA THR A 46 9.56 12.69 -20.60
C THR A 46 9.67 11.41 -19.80
N VAL A 47 10.65 11.31 -18.91
CA VAL A 47 10.78 10.16 -18.01
C VAL A 47 10.84 10.61 -16.55
N TYR A 48 9.96 10.09 -15.74
CA TYR A 48 10.01 10.21 -14.28
C TYR A 48 10.71 8.98 -13.69
N VAL A 49 11.86 9.23 -13.07
CA VAL A 49 12.59 8.22 -12.28
C VAL A 49 12.17 8.36 -10.83
N LEU A 50 11.55 7.32 -10.27
CA LEU A 50 10.99 7.35 -8.91
C LEU A 50 11.98 6.82 -7.87
N GLY A 51 13.21 7.32 -7.98
CA GLY A 51 14.28 7.13 -7.00
C GLY A 51 15.19 5.94 -7.27
N ASP A 52 16.24 5.95 -6.47
CA ASP A 52 17.27 4.93 -6.40
C ASP A 52 17.89 4.58 -7.79
N ALA A 53 18.22 5.65 -8.52
CA ALA A 53 18.73 5.54 -9.87
C ALA A 53 20.18 4.99 -9.91
N PHE A 54 21.06 5.48 -9.01
CA PHE A 54 22.50 5.21 -9.08
C PHE A 54 23.11 4.80 -7.74
N TRP A 55 24.05 3.85 -7.83
CA TRP A 55 24.97 3.50 -6.73
C TRP A 55 26.42 3.88 -7.05
N LYS A 56 26.64 4.54 -8.17
CA LYS A 56 27.96 4.96 -8.67
C LYS A 56 28.37 6.34 -8.14
N ASN A 57 29.67 6.67 -8.32
CA ASN A 57 30.14 8.04 -8.14
C ASN A 57 29.53 8.99 -9.18
N GLU A 58 29.66 10.30 -8.95
CA GLU A 58 29.08 11.35 -9.81
C GLU A 58 29.52 11.22 -11.27
N GLU A 59 30.81 10.99 -11.55
CA GLU A 59 31.34 10.92 -12.91
C GLU A 59 30.72 9.76 -13.69
N SER A 60 30.66 8.57 -13.10
CA SER A 60 30.06 7.39 -13.73
C SER A 60 28.56 7.55 -13.94
N SER A 61 27.84 8.15 -12.98
CA SER A 61 26.41 8.43 -13.10
C SER A 61 26.12 9.44 -14.22
N VAL A 62 26.94 10.48 -14.35
CA VAL A 62 26.84 11.45 -15.45
C VAL A 62 27.04 10.78 -16.80
N LYS A 63 28.03 9.89 -16.94
CA LYS A 63 28.27 9.13 -18.20
C LYS A 63 27.06 8.28 -18.59
N ILE A 64 26.33 7.72 -17.62
CA ILE A 64 25.10 6.98 -17.90
C ILE A 64 23.98 7.93 -18.33
N LEU A 65 23.74 9.02 -17.57
CA LEU A 65 22.70 10.00 -17.92
C LEU A 65 22.87 10.63 -19.29
N GLN A 66 24.11 10.80 -19.75
CA GLN A 66 24.43 11.27 -21.10
C GLN A 66 24.03 10.31 -22.21
N GLN A 67 23.88 9.02 -21.90
CA GLN A 67 23.48 8.00 -22.87
C GLN A 67 21.95 7.80 -22.89
N LEU A 68 21.22 8.27 -21.86
CA LEU A 68 19.77 8.08 -21.75
C LEU A 68 19.02 9.20 -22.48
N ASN A 69 18.17 8.84 -23.42
CA ASN A 69 17.31 9.75 -24.17
C ASN A 69 16.26 10.43 -23.29
N GLY A 70 15.66 11.51 -23.79
CA GLY A 70 14.49 12.16 -23.22
C GLY A 70 14.77 13.13 -22.06
N HIS A 71 13.72 13.83 -21.65
CA HIS A 71 13.67 14.78 -20.55
C HIS A 71 13.49 14.05 -19.22
N LYS A 72 14.49 14.11 -18.35
CA LYS A 72 14.56 13.29 -17.13
C LYS A 72 14.17 14.08 -15.89
N HIS A 73 13.20 13.60 -15.14
CA HIS A 73 12.76 14.12 -13.83
C HIS A 73 13.05 13.09 -12.74
N LEU A 74 13.55 13.54 -11.60
CA LEU A 74 13.85 12.66 -10.46
C LEU A 74 12.88 12.91 -9.30
N ILE A 75 12.21 11.88 -8.89
CA ILE A 75 11.62 11.79 -7.55
C ILE A 75 12.66 11.11 -6.67
N GLN A 76 13.31 11.88 -5.82
CA GLN A 76 14.51 11.46 -5.11
C GLN A 76 14.24 10.33 -4.12
N GLY A 77 14.97 9.23 -4.25
CA GLY A 77 15.00 8.11 -3.30
C GLY A 77 16.03 8.31 -2.19
N ASN A 78 16.08 7.36 -1.26
CA ASN A 78 16.98 7.42 -0.11
C ASN A 78 18.46 7.18 -0.50
N HIS A 79 18.73 6.53 -1.62
CA HIS A 79 20.09 6.31 -2.12
C HIS A 79 20.57 7.40 -3.08
N ASP A 80 19.70 8.26 -3.58
CA ASP A 80 20.04 9.29 -4.56
C ASP A 80 20.81 10.45 -3.92
N ARG A 81 22.07 10.60 -4.31
CA ARG A 81 22.94 11.70 -3.88
C ARG A 81 23.15 12.68 -5.02
N VAL A 82 22.16 13.51 -5.28
CA VAL A 82 22.20 14.45 -6.42
C VAL A 82 22.93 15.72 -6.03
N LYS A 83 24.22 15.79 -6.38
CA LYS A 83 25.10 16.93 -6.13
C LYS A 83 25.88 17.29 -7.39
N GLY A 84 26.51 18.44 -7.39
CA GLY A 84 27.43 18.88 -8.44
C GLY A 84 26.85 18.82 -9.85
N LYS A 85 27.60 18.21 -10.77
CA LYS A 85 27.24 18.10 -12.18
C LYS A 85 26.02 17.18 -12.41
N LEU A 86 25.81 16.18 -11.53
CA LEU A 86 24.71 15.23 -11.68
C LEU A 86 23.35 15.94 -11.71
N ARG A 87 23.21 17.05 -10.96
CA ARG A 87 21.97 17.84 -10.94
C ARG A 87 21.60 18.43 -12.30
N LEU A 88 22.57 18.73 -13.15
CA LEU A 88 22.35 19.39 -14.43
C LEU A 88 21.67 18.50 -15.49
N TYR A 89 21.61 17.20 -15.23
CA TYR A 89 20.99 16.20 -16.12
C TYR A 89 19.53 15.89 -15.75
N TRP A 90 19.01 16.53 -14.72
CA TRP A 90 17.63 16.41 -14.29
C TRP A 90 16.90 17.74 -14.50
N GLU A 91 15.80 17.73 -15.21
CA GLU A 91 14.97 18.93 -15.42
C GLU A 91 14.27 19.34 -14.11
N SER A 92 13.85 18.37 -13.32
CA SER A 92 13.37 18.62 -11.97
C SER A 92 13.83 17.54 -10.99
N ILE A 93 13.95 17.92 -9.73
CA ILE A 93 14.24 17.01 -8.61
C ILE A 93 13.28 17.37 -7.49
N ALA A 94 12.50 16.39 -7.05
CA ALA A 94 11.53 16.53 -5.98
C ALA A 94 11.48 15.25 -5.14
N GLN A 95 10.87 15.28 -3.97
CA GLN A 95 10.58 14.09 -3.18
C GLN A 95 9.17 13.55 -3.42
N TYR A 96 8.32 14.38 -4.01
CA TYR A 96 6.93 14.12 -4.33
C TYR A 96 6.51 15.00 -5.49
N ALA A 97 5.68 14.47 -6.38
CA ALA A 97 5.06 15.26 -7.44
C ALA A 97 3.63 14.80 -7.73
N GLU A 98 2.84 15.74 -8.23
CA GLU A 98 1.51 15.50 -8.78
C GLU A 98 1.53 15.96 -10.23
N ILE A 99 1.21 15.07 -11.15
CA ILE A 99 1.17 15.39 -12.58
C ILE A 99 -0.14 14.92 -13.19
N ASN A 100 -0.48 15.44 -14.36
CA ASN A 100 -1.56 14.91 -15.17
C ASN A 100 -0.96 14.14 -16.35
N ASP A 101 -1.31 12.87 -16.49
CA ASP A 101 -0.97 12.03 -17.61
C ASP A 101 -2.22 11.28 -18.09
N GLU A 102 -2.48 11.28 -19.39
CA GLU A 102 -3.65 10.64 -20.02
C GLU A 102 -4.99 11.02 -19.35
N ASN A 103 -5.16 12.32 -19.01
CA ASN A 103 -6.32 12.87 -18.28
C ASN A 103 -6.52 12.29 -16.85
N ARG A 104 -5.49 11.73 -16.25
CA ARG A 104 -5.49 11.19 -14.91
C ARG A 104 -4.50 11.92 -14.01
N LEU A 105 -4.89 12.18 -12.78
CA LEU A 105 -3.96 12.62 -11.75
C LEU A 105 -3.06 11.45 -11.37
N VAL A 106 -1.75 11.65 -11.48
CA VAL A 106 -0.72 10.67 -11.11
C VAL A 106 0.10 11.26 -9.97
N ILE A 107 0.18 10.53 -8.90
CA ILE A 107 0.97 10.85 -7.72
C ILE A 107 2.29 10.09 -7.83
N LEU A 108 3.40 10.79 -7.65
CA LEU A 108 4.75 10.25 -7.77
C LEU A 108 5.49 10.39 -6.43
N SER A 109 5.98 9.29 -5.91
CA SER A 109 6.84 9.25 -4.73
C SER A 109 7.80 8.06 -4.83
N ASN A 110 8.96 8.14 -4.19
CA ASN A 110 9.83 6.95 -4.08
C ASN A 110 9.17 5.91 -3.15
N TYR A 111 8.59 6.33 -2.02
CA TYR A 111 7.91 5.44 -1.07
C TYR A 111 6.43 5.20 -1.44
N PRO A 112 5.87 4.01 -1.21
CA PRO A 112 4.45 3.76 -1.36
C PRO A 112 3.63 4.58 -0.35
N MET A 113 2.65 5.34 -0.84
CA MET A 113 1.70 6.08 -0.01
C MET A 113 0.37 5.34 -0.02
N LEU A 114 0.02 4.70 1.09
CA LEU A 114 -1.20 3.89 1.21
C LEU A 114 -2.48 4.72 1.04
N PHE A 115 -2.44 6.00 1.41
CA PHE A 115 -3.49 6.98 1.19
C PHE A 115 -2.93 8.16 0.41
N TYR A 116 -3.53 8.49 -0.72
CA TYR A 116 -3.02 9.52 -1.62
C TYR A 116 -4.16 10.38 -2.17
N LYS A 117 -3.80 11.54 -2.67
CA LYS A 117 -4.74 12.54 -3.20
C LYS A 117 -5.60 11.97 -4.32
N SER A 118 -6.90 12.23 -4.26
CA SER A 118 -7.88 11.82 -5.27
C SER A 118 -7.95 10.31 -5.54
N GLN A 119 -7.54 9.47 -4.60
CA GLN A 119 -7.63 8.01 -4.69
C GLN A 119 -9.04 7.57 -5.10
N HIS A 120 -10.07 8.06 -4.42
CA HIS A 120 -11.48 7.75 -4.70
C HIS A 120 -12.00 8.31 -6.03
N HIS A 121 -11.24 9.20 -6.68
CA HIS A 121 -11.56 9.79 -7.99
C HIS A 121 -10.71 9.19 -9.11
N GLY A 122 -10.05 8.08 -8.85
CA GLY A 122 -9.34 7.30 -9.86
C GLY A 122 -7.91 7.75 -10.15
N ALA A 123 -7.29 8.57 -9.28
CA ALA A 123 -5.87 8.86 -9.36
C ALA A 123 -5.04 7.58 -9.27
N ALA A 124 -3.84 7.58 -9.86
CA ALA A 124 -2.85 6.53 -9.69
C ALA A 124 -1.69 7.03 -8.82
N MET A 125 -1.18 6.16 -7.95
CA MET A 125 0.01 6.38 -7.14
C MET A 125 1.12 5.46 -7.66
N LEU A 126 2.18 6.05 -8.25
CA LEU A 126 3.34 5.33 -8.72
C LEU A 126 4.48 5.46 -7.70
N TYR A 127 5.17 4.36 -7.43
CA TYR A 127 6.21 4.31 -6.40
C TYR A 127 7.32 3.31 -6.74
N GLY A 128 8.45 3.39 -6.03
CA GLY A 128 9.57 2.46 -6.06
C GLY A 128 9.92 1.96 -4.65
N HIS A 129 11.23 1.91 -4.34
CA HIS A 129 11.82 1.67 -3.03
C HIS A 129 11.65 0.25 -2.46
N VAL A 130 10.47 -0.32 -2.50
CA VAL A 130 10.19 -1.62 -1.87
C VAL A 130 10.60 -2.82 -2.74
N HIS A 131 11.07 -2.56 -3.96
CA HIS A 131 11.53 -3.60 -4.91
C HIS A 131 10.48 -4.72 -5.07
N ASN A 132 10.92 -5.98 -5.17
CA ASN A 132 10.11 -7.20 -5.15
C ASN A 132 10.08 -7.87 -3.74
N SER A 133 10.29 -7.09 -2.68
CA SER A 133 10.49 -7.54 -1.30
C SER A 133 9.18 -7.93 -0.58
N ARG A 134 9.31 -8.27 0.70
CA ARG A 134 8.16 -8.52 1.58
C ARG A 134 7.31 -7.28 1.80
N GLU A 135 7.93 -6.08 1.81
CA GLU A 135 7.21 -4.81 1.91
C GLU A 135 6.28 -4.62 0.71
N TRP A 136 6.73 -4.94 -0.50
CA TRP A 136 5.86 -4.94 -1.68
C TRP A 136 4.67 -5.88 -1.51
N GLN A 137 4.87 -7.10 -0.99
CA GLN A 137 3.77 -8.04 -0.73
C GLN A 137 2.75 -7.47 0.27
N LEU A 138 3.20 -6.68 1.26
CA LEU A 138 2.30 -5.98 2.19
C LEU A 138 1.49 -4.88 1.50
N VAL A 139 2.10 -4.10 0.60
CA VAL A 139 1.39 -3.09 -0.20
C VAL A 139 0.37 -3.76 -1.12
N GLU A 140 0.72 -4.87 -1.78
CA GLU A 140 -0.20 -5.63 -2.62
C GLU A 140 -1.36 -6.24 -1.83
N LYS A 141 -1.10 -6.71 -0.61
CA LYS A 141 -2.16 -7.17 0.30
C LYS A 141 -3.11 -6.01 0.66
N TRP A 142 -2.57 -4.86 1.07
CA TRP A 142 -3.34 -3.66 1.36
C TRP A 142 -4.22 -3.25 0.18
N LYS A 143 -3.67 -3.19 -1.00
CA LYS A 143 -4.40 -2.86 -2.24
C LYS A 143 -5.59 -3.79 -2.48
N ARG A 144 -5.39 -5.11 -2.33
CA ARG A 144 -6.45 -6.11 -2.47
C ARG A 144 -7.55 -5.95 -1.41
N GLU A 145 -7.20 -5.64 -0.17
CA GLU A 145 -8.16 -5.37 0.90
C GLU A 145 -9.02 -4.14 0.58
N GLN A 146 -8.41 -3.07 0.03
CA GLN A 146 -9.17 -1.89 -0.43
C GLN A 146 -10.16 -2.26 -1.54
N TRP A 147 -9.75 -3.02 -2.52
CA TRP A 147 -10.62 -3.46 -3.61
C TRP A 147 -11.77 -4.34 -3.11
N ALA A 148 -11.52 -5.24 -2.18
CA ALA A 148 -12.56 -6.07 -1.54
C ALA A 148 -13.61 -5.22 -0.81
N LEU A 149 -13.23 -4.03 -0.32
CA LEU A 149 -14.14 -3.06 0.29
C LEU A 149 -14.80 -2.11 -0.73
N GLY A 150 -14.56 -2.29 -2.03
CA GLY A 150 -15.05 -1.42 -3.08
C GLY A 150 -14.35 -0.04 -3.15
N ILE A 151 -13.21 0.10 -2.49
CA ILE A 151 -12.41 1.32 -2.46
C ILE A 151 -11.42 1.31 -3.62
N PRO A 152 -11.48 2.28 -4.56
CA PRO A 152 -10.49 2.38 -5.63
C PRO A 152 -9.08 2.54 -5.06
N CYS A 153 -8.16 1.69 -5.47
CA CYS A 153 -6.78 1.75 -5.02
C CYS A 153 -5.85 1.35 -6.16
N ARG A 154 -5.12 2.33 -6.71
CA ARG A 154 -4.16 2.16 -7.81
C ARG A 154 -2.77 2.51 -7.33
N LEU A 155 -2.20 1.62 -6.53
CA LEU A 155 -0.82 1.65 -6.05
C LEU A 155 0.02 0.79 -6.98
N ILE A 156 0.91 1.39 -7.78
CA ILE A 156 1.68 0.70 -8.82
C ILE A 156 3.16 0.87 -8.53
N ASN A 157 3.83 -0.24 -8.26
CA ASN A 157 5.29 -0.27 -8.12
C ASN A 157 5.94 -0.20 -9.52
N VAL A 158 6.80 0.78 -9.76
CA VAL A 158 7.52 0.93 -11.03
C VAL A 158 9.00 0.54 -10.93
N GLY A 159 9.34 -0.26 -9.92
CA GLY A 159 10.66 -0.86 -9.77
C GLY A 159 11.06 -1.71 -10.98
N CYS A 160 12.19 -1.42 -11.57
CA CYS A 160 12.60 -1.96 -12.88
C CYS A 160 12.68 -3.50 -12.92
N MET A 161 12.89 -4.17 -11.78
CA MET A 161 13.05 -5.61 -11.64
C MET A 161 11.74 -6.40 -11.71
N LEU A 162 10.58 -5.74 -11.65
CA LEU A 162 9.29 -6.42 -11.67
C LEU A 162 8.99 -6.97 -13.07
N ASP A 163 8.31 -8.11 -13.13
CA ASP A 163 8.03 -8.83 -14.38
C ASP A 163 7.39 -7.96 -15.46
N TYR A 164 6.41 -7.12 -15.11
CA TYR A 164 5.76 -6.23 -16.07
C TYR A 164 6.63 -5.03 -16.48
N MET A 165 7.70 -4.73 -15.74
CA MET A 165 8.65 -3.68 -16.07
C MET A 165 9.74 -4.17 -17.02
N HIS A 166 10.24 -5.38 -16.83
CA HIS A 166 11.30 -5.97 -17.66
C HIS A 166 12.51 -5.04 -17.88
N TYR A 167 12.96 -4.35 -16.83
CA TYR A 167 14.07 -3.37 -16.88
C TYR A 167 13.86 -2.27 -17.92
N THR A 168 12.61 -1.86 -18.16
CA THR A 168 12.21 -0.97 -19.25
C THR A 168 11.28 0.11 -18.73
N PRO A 169 11.46 1.41 -19.05
CA PRO A 169 10.50 2.45 -18.73
C PRO A 169 9.12 2.16 -19.35
N ARG A 170 8.04 2.35 -18.58
CA ARG A 170 6.66 2.06 -18.99
C ARG A 170 5.80 3.32 -18.98
N THR A 171 4.84 3.39 -19.91
CA THR A 171 3.80 4.43 -19.94
C THR A 171 2.73 4.14 -18.88
N LEU A 172 1.91 5.15 -18.55
CA LEU A 172 0.80 4.97 -17.61
C LEU A 172 -0.20 3.92 -18.09
N THR A 173 -0.55 3.92 -19.37
CA THR A 173 -1.45 2.91 -19.96
C THR A 173 -0.90 1.49 -19.81
N GLU A 174 0.39 1.26 -20.06
CA GLU A 174 1.02 -0.06 -19.87
C GLU A 174 0.95 -0.50 -18.41
N LEU A 175 1.26 0.41 -17.46
CA LEU A 175 1.22 0.14 -16.03
C LEU A 175 -0.20 -0.19 -15.55
N LEU A 176 -1.19 0.58 -15.96
CA LEU A 176 -2.59 0.33 -15.64
C LEU A 176 -3.11 -0.97 -16.23
N THR A 177 -2.63 -1.34 -17.42
CA THR A 177 -3.01 -2.60 -18.08
C THR A 177 -2.39 -3.81 -17.38
N ALA A 178 -1.14 -3.71 -16.98
CA ALA A 178 -0.45 -4.76 -16.23
C ALA A 178 -1.10 -5.00 -14.85
N GLU A 179 -1.61 -3.93 -14.22
CA GLU A 179 -2.34 -4.02 -12.96
C GLU A 179 -3.77 -4.54 -13.13
N ALA A 180 -4.41 -4.21 -14.25
CA ALA A 180 -5.80 -4.57 -14.55
C ALA A 180 -5.99 -6.03 -14.97
N MET A 181 -4.91 -6.82 -15.15
CA MET A 181 -5.04 -8.26 -15.36
C MET A 181 -5.51 -8.91 -14.05
N PRO A 182 -6.82 -9.16 -13.85
CA PRO A 182 -7.23 -10.01 -12.76
C PRO A 182 -6.72 -11.40 -13.14
N ASP A 183 -5.72 -11.84 -12.40
CA ASP A 183 -5.50 -13.27 -12.25
C ASP A 183 -6.85 -13.87 -11.85
N MET A 184 -7.41 -14.78 -12.67
CA MET A 184 -8.66 -15.49 -12.32
C MET A 184 -8.47 -16.25 -11.00
N ASP A 185 -7.24 -16.62 -10.68
CA ASP A 185 -6.78 -17.14 -9.41
C ASP A 185 -6.89 -16.07 -8.29
N LEU A 186 -6.78 -14.79 -8.62
CA LEU A 186 -6.91 -13.69 -7.66
C LEU A 186 -8.35 -13.51 -7.18
N LEU A 187 -9.34 -13.59 -8.07
CA LEU A 187 -10.76 -13.53 -7.67
C LEU A 187 -11.11 -14.71 -6.77
N ALA A 188 -10.67 -15.92 -7.11
CA ALA A 188 -10.85 -17.10 -6.27
C ALA A 188 -10.19 -16.93 -4.89
N ARG A 189 -8.97 -16.36 -4.84
CA ARG A 189 -8.25 -16.08 -3.57
C ARG A 189 -8.89 -14.96 -2.76
N ILE A 190 -9.51 -13.97 -3.40
CA ILE A 190 -10.29 -12.92 -2.71
C ILE A 190 -11.54 -13.54 -2.10
N GLU A 191 -12.27 -14.38 -2.84
CA GLU A 191 -13.45 -15.09 -2.34
C GLU A 191 -13.09 -16.02 -1.18
N GLU A 192 -11.98 -16.76 -1.28
CA GLU A 192 -11.45 -17.61 -0.20
C GLU A 192 -11.06 -16.78 1.03
N SER A 193 -10.38 -15.65 0.85
CA SER A 193 -9.99 -14.74 1.94
C SER A 193 -11.21 -14.12 2.62
N ALA A 194 -12.23 -13.73 1.85
CA ALA A 194 -13.49 -13.22 2.40
C ALA A 194 -14.22 -14.30 3.20
N ALA A 195 -14.27 -15.53 2.70
CA ALA A 195 -14.86 -16.66 3.41
C ALA A 195 -14.10 -17.01 4.70
N GLN A 196 -12.75 -16.95 4.67
CA GLN A 196 -11.91 -17.14 5.86
C GLN A 196 -12.13 -16.04 6.89
N TYR A 197 -12.28 -14.77 6.47
CA TYR A 197 -12.59 -13.64 7.34
C TYR A 197 -13.96 -13.83 8.03
N GLU A 198 -15.02 -14.16 7.29
CA GLU A 198 -16.34 -14.41 7.84
C GLU A 198 -16.36 -15.62 8.80
N SER A 199 -15.61 -16.67 8.47
CA SER A 199 -15.43 -17.83 9.36
C SER A 199 -14.70 -17.45 10.66
N ALA A 200 -13.65 -16.64 10.58
CA ALA A 200 -12.93 -16.13 11.74
C ALA A 200 -13.82 -15.22 12.61
N LYS A 201 -14.56 -14.30 11.97
CA LYS A 201 -15.52 -13.40 12.61
C LYS A 201 -16.62 -14.18 13.36
N THR A 202 -17.13 -15.26 12.76
CA THR A 202 -18.11 -16.14 13.38
C THR A 202 -17.53 -16.85 14.62
N ARG A 203 -16.28 -17.32 14.55
CA ARG A 203 -15.61 -17.92 15.72
C ARG A 203 -15.41 -16.92 16.85
N VAL A 204 -15.03 -15.69 16.54
CA VAL A 204 -14.91 -14.60 17.52
C VAL A 204 -16.27 -14.30 18.15
N TYR A 205 -17.35 -14.27 17.34
CA TYR A 205 -18.70 -14.11 17.85
C TYR A 205 -19.10 -15.19 18.87
N GLU A 206 -18.86 -16.46 18.58
CA GLU A 206 -19.20 -17.55 19.51
C GLU A 206 -18.40 -17.46 20.83
N LEU A 207 -17.12 -17.09 20.77
CA LEU A 207 -16.31 -16.85 21.97
C LEU A 207 -16.81 -15.65 22.79
N CYS A 208 -17.15 -14.54 22.13
CA CYS A 208 -17.72 -13.37 22.81
C CYS A 208 -19.07 -13.70 23.41
N LYS A 209 -19.92 -14.44 22.69
CA LYS A 209 -21.24 -14.87 23.20
C LYS A 209 -21.11 -15.72 24.46
N GLN A 210 -20.22 -16.72 24.44
CA GLN A 210 -19.95 -17.55 25.61
C GLN A 210 -19.49 -16.69 26.81
N ALA A 211 -18.53 -15.77 26.59
CA ALA A 211 -18.03 -14.91 27.64
C ALA A 211 -19.11 -13.94 28.17
N VAL A 212 -20.01 -13.42 27.32
CA VAL A 212 -21.16 -12.62 27.74
C VAL A 212 -22.13 -13.47 28.59
N ASP A 213 -22.42 -14.70 28.17
CA ASP A 213 -23.29 -15.61 28.96
C ASP A 213 -22.69 -15.90 30.35
N GLU A 214 -21.35 -16.06 30.44
CA GLU A 214 -20.64 -16.23 31.72
C GLU A 214 -20.75 -14.98 32.63
N VAL A 215 -20.73 -13.77 32.07
CA VAL A 215 -20.99 -12.53 32.80
C VAL A 215 -22.43 -12.47 33.28
N LEU A 216 -23.39 -12.73 32.38
CA LEU A 216 -24.84 -12.68 32.71
C LEU A 216 -25.24 -13.69 33.77
N THR A 217 -24.55 -14.84 33.83
CA THR A 217 -24.80 -15.90 34.83
C THR A 217 -23.99 -15.75 36.12
N GLY A 218 -23.11 -14.75 36.21
CA GLY A 218 -22.25 -14.48 37.36
C GLY A 218 -21.05 -15.44 37.48
N GLN A 219 -20.73 -16.18 36.44
CA GLN A 219 -19.53 -17.05 36.39
C GLN A 219 -18.27 -16.24 36.13
N LEU A 220 -18.34 -15.16 35.34
CA LEU A 220 -17.28 -14.18 35.11
C LEU A 220 -17.67 -12.88 35.83
N THR A 221 -16.88 -12.50 36.86
CA THR A 221 -17.17 -11.33 37.72
C THR A 221 -16.00 -10.34 37.81
N ASP A 222 -14.87 -10.65 37.18
CA ASP A 222 -13.70 -9.76 37.15
C ASP A 222 -13.96 -8.52 36.26
N GLU A 223 -14.04 -7.34 36.91
CA GLU A 223 -14.38 -6.07 36.25
C GLU A 223 -13.45 -5.76 35.08
N ALA A 224 -12.14 -6.07 35.18
CA ALA A 224 -11.18 -5.79 34.10
C ALA A 224 -11.34 -6.74 32.91
N GLN A 225 -11.84 -7.95 33.11
CA GLN A 225 -12.17 -8.88 32.03
C GLN A 225 -13.47 -8.48 31.33
N ILE A 226 -14.45 -8.03 32.09
CA ILE A 226 -15.74 -7.54 31.58
C ILE A 226 -15.52 -6.29 30.74
N ASP A 227 -14.65 -5.37 31.14
CA ASP A 227 -14.29 -4.15 30.42
C ASP A 227 -13.67 -4.51 29.06
N ARG A 228 -12.66 -5.40 29.03
CA ARG A 228 -12.04 -5.90 27.79
C ARG A 228 -13.01 -6.66 26.88
N LEU A 229 -13.95 -7.38 27.45
CA LEU A 229 -14.98 -8.07 26.66
C LEU A 229 -15.91 -7.07 25.99
N LEU A 230 -16.31 -6.02 26.70
CA LEU A 230 -17.14 -4.95 26.16
C LEU A 230 -16.44 -4.23 25.00
N ASP A 231 -15.16 -3.84 25.16
CA ASP A 231 -14.34 -3.26 24.08
C ASP A 231 -14.36 -4.15 22.83
N ARG A 232 -14.13 -5.44 23.02
CA ARG A 232 -14.08 -6.40 21.90
C ARG A 232 -15.40 -6.54 21.18
N VAL A 233 -16.52 -6.59 21.93
CA VAL A 233 -17.86 -6.72 21.32
C VAL A 233 -18.24 -5.45 20.56
N ILE A 234 -17.79 -4.29 21.02
CA ILE A 234 -18.03 -2.99 20.36
C ILE A 234 -17.21 -2.85 19.08
N GLU A 235 -15.99 -3.37 19.06
CA GLU A 235 -15.10 -3.33 17.88
C GLU A 235 -15.76 -3.91 16.61
N PHE A 236 -16.67 -4.87 16.77
CA PHE A 236 -17.45 -5.47 15.69
C PHE A 236 -18.87 -4.90 15.57
N GLY A 237 -19.07 -3.66 15.98
CA GLY A 237 -20.41 -3.03 16.03
C GLY A 237 -21.11 -2.82 14.68
N ASP A 238 -20.44 -3.02 13.55
CA ASP A 238 -21.02 -3.10 12.22
C ASP A 238 -21.84 -4.38 11.99
N ASP A 239 -21.58 -5.47 12.74
CA ASP A 239 -22.33 -6.74 12.68
C ASP A 239 -23.51 -6.73 13.67
N ALA A 240 -24.69 -7.05 13.16
CA ALA A 240 -25.93 -7.06 13.94
C ALA A 240 -25.89 -8.01 15.16
N ARG A 241 -25.17 -9.14 15.03
CA ARG A 241 -25.02 -10.14 16.11
C ARG A 241 -24.23 -9.54 17.28
N PHE A 242 -23.13 -8.86 17.00
CA PHE A 242 -22.29 -8.21 18.02
C PHE A 242 -23.01 -6.99 18.64
N ARG A 243 -23.78 -6.23 17.83
CA ARG A 243 -24.62 -5.14 18.39
C ARG A 243 -25.63 -5.66 19.44
N GLU A 244 -26.22 -6.82 19.21
CA GLU A 244 -27.15 -7.39 20.19
C GLU A 244 -26.44 -7.88 21.44
N LEU A 245 -25.27 -8.53 21.31
CA LEU A 245 -24.43 -8.90 22.45
C LEU A 245 -24.00 -7.68 23.28
N SER A 246 -23.58 -6.59 22.63
CA SER A 246 -23.18 -5.35 23.31
C SER A 246 -24.35 -4.77 24.12
N LYS A 247 -25.57 -4.77 23.56
CA LYS A 247 -26.78 -4.32 24.29
C LYS A 247 -27.06 -5.14 25.50
N GLN A 248 -26.96 -6.47 25.39
CA GLN A 248 -27.21 -7.38 26.54
C GLN A 248 -26.16 -7.16 27.63
N LEU A 249 -24.88 -7.11 27.27
CA LEU A 249 -23.78 -6.89 28.19
C LEU A 249 -23.87 -5.50 28.86
N CYS A 250 -24.15 -4.45 28.10
CA CYS A 250 -24.32 -3.09 28.64
C CYS A 250 -25.49 -2.99 29.64
N ARG A 251 -26.64 -3.63 29.37
CA ARG A 251 -27.77 -3.66 30.34
C ARG A 251 -27.35 -4.34 31.64
N HIS A 252 -26.63 -5.45 31.57
CA HIS A 252 -26.14 -6.15 32.76
C HIS A 252 -25.12 -5.31 33.54
N ILE A 253 -24.13 -4.70 32.86
CA ILE A 253 -23.14 -3.81 33.47
C ILE A 253 -23.81 -2.63 34.18
N TYR A 254 -24.82 -2.03 33.57
CA TYR A 254 -25.56 -0.91 34.15
C TYR A 254 -26.13 -1.23 35.54
N HIS A 255 -26.62 -2.45 35.75
CA HIS A 255 -27.24 -2.86 37.01
C HIS A 255 -26.25 -3.44 38.01
N HIS A 256 -25.16 -4.08 37.56
CA HIS A 256 -24.30 -4.88 38.46
C HIS A 256 -22.88 -4.32 38.60
N TYR A 257 -22.39 -3.51 37.64
CA TYR A 257 -21.02 -2.99 37.59
C TYR A 257 -20.97 -1.47 37.29
N PRO A 258 -21.60 -0.63 38.17
CA PRO A 258 -21.75 0.82 37.87
C PRO A 258 -20.42 1.57 37.68
N LYS A 259 -19.32 1.05 38.19
CA LYS A 259 -17.99 1.64 38.01
C LYS A 259 -17.50 1.59 36.55
N LEU A 260 -17.91 0.56 35.79
CA LEU A 260 -17.52 0.40 34.39
C LEU A 260 -18.27 1.38 33.44
N ILE A 261 -19.37 1.97 33.88
CA ILE A 261 -20.14 2.93 33.07
C ILE A 261 -19.31 4.15 32.70
N GLY A 262 -18.37 4.56 33.58
CA GLY A 262 -17.51 5.72 33.36
C GLY A 262 -16.57 5.57 32.16
N SER A 263 -16.28 4.34 31.73
CA SER A 263 -15.43 4.06 30.55
C SER A 263 -16.15 4.28 29.22
N PHE A 264 -17.49 4.23 29.17
CA PHE A 264 -18.30 4.26 27.95
C PHE A 264 -19.55 5.15 28.04
N PRO A 265 -19.46 6.41 28.49
CA PRO A 265 -20.64 7.23 28.81
C PRO A 265 -21.53 7.54 27.59
N SER A 266 -20.99 7.72 26.40
CA SER A 266 -21.75 8.02 25.17
C SER A 266 -22.58 6.83 24.69
N MET A 267 -22.05 5.61 24.81
CA MET A 267 -22.73 4.39 24.39
C MET A 267 -23.87 4.03 25.33
N PHE A 268 -23.65 4.17 26.63
CA PHE A 268 -24.74 3.96 27.62
C PHE A 268 -25.87 4.95 27.41
N ARG A 269 -25.60 6.21 27.10
CA ARG A 269 -26.63 7.20 26.72
C ARG A 269 -27.44 6.76 25.52
N ALA A 270 -26.76 6.39 24.40
CA ALA A 270 -27.44 5.95 23.19
C ALA A 270 -28.37 4.73 23.42
N LEU A 271 -28.00 3.80 24.30
CA LEU A 271 -28.78 2.60 24.58
C LEU A 271 -30.01 2.83 25.50
N PHE A 272 -30.00 3.88 26.32
CA PHE A 272 -31.02 4.15 27.31
C PHE A 272 -31.86 5.41 27.06
N GLU A 273 -31.35 6.37 26.21
CA GLU A 273 -32.07 7.59 25.84
C GLU A 273 -33.00 7.44 24.62
N GLU A 274 -32.89 6.36 23.82
CA GLU A 274 -33.78 6.08 22.67
C GLU A 274 -35.20 5.57 23.06
N LYS A 275 -35.60 5.63 24.33
CA LYS A 275 -36.91 5.15 24.80
C LYS A 275 -37.89 6.25 25.21
N GLU A 276 -37.61 7.53 24.91
CA GLU A 276 -38.55 8.63 25.23
C GLU A 276 -38.96 9.42 23.95
N THR A 277 -39.19 8.74 22.82
CA THR A 277 -39.91 9.35 21.68
C THR A 277 -40.91 8.39 21.10
#